data_d93c1f4693fad9e89492ce16640497c4
#
_entry.id   d93c1f4693fad9e89492ce16640497c4
#
_cell.length_a   1.000
_cell.length_b   1.000
_cell.length_c   1.000
_cell.angle_alpha   90.00
_cell.angle_beta   90.00
_cell.angle_gamma   90.00
#
_symmetry.space_group_name_H-M   'P 1'
#
loop_
_entity.id
_entity.type
_entity.pdbx_description
1 polymer ?
#
loop_
_entity_poly.entity_id
_entity_poly.type
_entity_poly.pdbx_seq_one_letter_code
_entity_poly.pdbx_strand_id
1 'polypeptide(L)'
;SMNKNQTFFFYDYESFGVNPASDRPAQFAGIRTDSDFNIIGEPVMFYCKQTLDYLPAPEAVMVTGILPQQCNAEGLSEPEFSAKIHAEFSQPNTCVIGYNNIRYDDEMTRYTFFRNFFDPYEYSYKNGNSRWDLLDVVRACYALRPDGINWVTDEEGIPNFKLENLTKAN
;
A
#
# COMPACT_ATOMS: atom_id res chain seq x y z
N SER A 1 -19.29 5.10 18.39
CA SER A 1 -19.71 3.92 17.62
C SER A 1 -19.04 3.97 16.26
N MET A 2 -18.25 2.95 15.91
CA MET A 2 -17.72 2.83 14.56
C MET A 2 -18.88 2.81 13.54
N ASN A 3 -18.72 3.55 12.46
CA ASN A 3 -19.70 3.56 11.38
C ASN A 3 -19.77 2.14 10.79
N LYS A 4 -20.96 1.51 10.87
CA LYS A 4 -21.15 0.14 10.35
C LYS A 4 -20.87 -0.02 8.85
N ASN A 5 -20.80 1.10 8.11
CA ASN A 5 -20.48 1.12 6.69
C ASN A 5 -18.99 1.32 6.41
N GLN A 6 -18.16 1.46 7.44
CA GLN A 6 -16.72 1.63 7.31
C GLN A 6 -16.09 0.35 6.76
N THR A 7 -15.26 0.49 5.74
CA THR A 7 -14.39 -0.59 5.27
C THR A 7 -12.94 -0.16 5.36
N PHE A 8 -12.08 -1.15 5.46
CA PHE A 8 -10.63 -0.96 5.38
C PHE A 8 -10.12 -1.56 4.08
N PHE A 9 -9.22 -0.85 3.42
CA PHE A 9 -8.54 -1.36 2.24
C PHE A 9 -7.04 -1.38 2.51
N PHE A 10 -6.51 -2.58 2.72
CA PHE A 10 -5.08 -2.81 2.94
C PHE A 10 -4.40 -2.98 1.59
N TYR A 11 -3.29 -2.28 1.38
CA TYR A 11 -2.63 -2.30 0.09
C TYR A 11 -1.12 -2.19 0.19
N ASP A 12 -0.46 -2.60 -0.87
CA ASP A 12 0.98 -2.50 -1.05
C ASP A 12 1.33 -2.32 -2.52
N TYR A 13 2.40 -1.57 -2.78
CA TYR A 13 3.00 -1.41 -4.10
C TYR A 13 4.35 -2.09 -4.15
N GLU A 14 4.65 -2.65 -5.32
CA GLU A 14 6.02 -2.96 -5.72
C GLU A 14 6.40 -2.03 -6.87
N SER A 15 7.65 -1.56 -6.87
CA SER A 15 8.18 -0.70 -7.93
C SER A 15 9.63 -1.07 -8.24
N PHE A 16 10.13 -0.55 -9.37
CA PHE A 16 11.51 -0.79 -9.80
C PHE A 16 12.47 0.30 -9.35
N GLY A 17 12.11 1.12 -8.40
CA GLY A 17 12.95 2.18 -7.87
C GLY A 17 12.49 2.70 -6.53
N VAL A 18 13.26 3.63 -5.96
CA VAL A 18 13.05 4.16 -4.61
C VAL A 18 12.54 5.61 -4.60
N ASN A 19 12.40 6.25 -5.76
CA ASN A 19 11.90 7.61 -5.88
C ASN A 19 10.47 7.61 -6.42
N PRO A 20 9.44 7.81 -5.57
CA PRO A 20 8.04 7.75 -6.00
C PRO A 20 7.63 8.83 -6.99
N ALA A 21 8.38 9.92 -7.09
CA ALA A 21 8.11 10.99 -8.06
C ALA A 21 8.49 10.61 -9.50
N SER A 22 9.56 9.84 -9.66
CA SER A 22 10.11 9.45 -10.98
C SER A 22 9.93 7.97 -11.28
N ASP A 23 9.85 7.12 -10.27
CA ASP A 23 9.68 5.68 -10.44
C ASP A 23 8.21 5.32 -10.62
N ARG A 24 7.99 4.33 -11.49
CA ARG A 24 6.65 3.85 -11.82
C ARG A 24 6.29 2.63 -10.99
N PRO A 25 5.00 2.45 -10.63
CA PRO A 25 4.58 1.22 -9.99
C PRO A 25 4.75 0.04 -10.94
N ALA A 26 5.14 -1.12 -10.38
CA ALA A 26 5.23 -2.39 -11.11
C ALA A 26 4.07 -3.31 -10.77
N GLN A 27 3.66 -3.34 -9.52
CA GLN A 27 2.59 -4.18 -9.01
C GLN A 27 1.81 -3.45 -7.92
N PHE A 28 0.52 -3.73 -7.87
CA PHE A 28 -0.36 -3.34 -6.77
C PHE A 28 -1.10 -4.58 -6.25
N ALA A 29 -1.18 -4.70 -4.94
CA ALA A 29 -1.98 -5.70 -4.27
C ALA A 29 -2.83 -5.06 -3.18
N GLY A 30 -4.04 -5.55 -2.99
CA GLY A 30 -4.92 -5.03 -1.96
C GLY A 30 -6.03 -5.99 -1.57
N ILE A 31 -6.55 -5.77 -0.38
CA ILE A 31 -7.66 -6.55 0.17
C ILE A 31 -8.57 -5.63 0.99
N ARG A 32 -9.87 -5.85 0.86
CA ARG A 32 -10.88 -5.09 1.60
C ARG A 32 -11.43 -5.90 2.74
N THR A 33 -11.64 -5.24 3.88
CA THR A 33 -12.32 -5.81 5.04
C THR A 33 -13.50 -4.94 5.47
N ASP A 34 -14.40 -5.52 6.23
CA ASP A 34 -15.40 -4.74 6.98
C ASP A 34 -14.78 -4.10 8.24
N SER A 35 -15.59 -3.43 9.04
CA SER A 35 -15.14 -2.78 10.28
C SER A 35 -14.69 -3.74 11.38
N ASP A 36 -15.02 -5.01 11.28
CA ASP A 36 -14.61 -6.08 12.19
C ASP A 36 -13.42 -6.89 11.65
N PHE A 37 -12.78 -6.40 10.56
CA PHE A 37 -11.65 -7.01 9.87
C PHE A 37 -11.95 -8.35 9.19
N ASN A 38 -13.21 -8.64 8.91
CA ASN A 38 -13.57 -9.76 8.04
C ASN A 38 -13.32 -9.38 6.59
N ILE A 39 -12.68 -10.27 5.86
CA ILE A 39 -12.41 -10.05 4.42
C ILE A 39 -13.72 -10.01 3.66
N ILE A 40 -13.90 -8.99 2.82
CA ILE A 40 -15.04 -8.85 1.91
C ILE A 40 -14.54 -8.76 0.47
N GLY A 41 -15.18 -9.53 -0.41
CA GLY A 41 -14.74 -9.65 -1.81
C GLY A 41 -13.45 -10.44 -1.97
N GLU A 42 -12.90 -10.36 -3.17
CA GLU A 42 -11.67 -11.04 -3.53
C GLU A 42 -10.47 -10.10 -3.42
N PRO A 43 -9.30 -10.61 -3.01
CA PRO A 43 -8.06 -9.85 -3.11
C PRO A 43 -7.81 -9.40 -4.55
N VAL A 44 -7.28 -8.20 -4.70
CA VAL A 44 -6.87 -7.69 -6.01
C VAL A 44 -5.36 -7.70 -6.13
N MET A 45 -4.85 -8.08 -7.28
CA MET A 45 -3.45 -7.99 -7.63
C MET A 45 -3.33 -7.76 -9.13
N PHE A 46 -2.58 -6.74 -9.53
CA PHE A 46 -2.31 -6.50 -10.93
C PHE A 46 -0.96 -5.83 -11.14
N TYR A 47 -0.37 -6.11 -12.29
CA TYR A 47 0.87 -5.51 -12.74
C TYR A 47 0.59 -4.26 -13.57
N CYS A 48 1.56 -3.37 -13.62
CA CYS A 48 1.56 -2.18 -14.45
C CYS A 48 2.59 -2.32 -15.57
N LYS A 49 2.18 -2.10 -16.81
CA LYS A 49 3.09 -2.02 -17.94
C LYS A 49 4.08 -0.90 -17.72
N GLN A 50 5.35 -1.16 -18.01
CA GLN A 50 6.40 -0.17 -17.94
C GLN A 50 6.47 0.62 -19.25
N THR A 51 6.75 1.93 -19.14
CA THR A 51 6.92 2.79 -20.31
C THR A 51 8.28 2.53 -20.97
N LEU A 52 8.37 2.75 -22.29
CA LEU A 52 9.60 2.51 -23.06
C LEU A 52 10.76 3.45 -22.67
N ASP A 53 10.43 4.59 -22.08
CA ASP A 53 11.40 5.59 -21.61
C ASP A 53 11.91 5.34 -20.19
N TYR A 54 11.40 4.28 -19.55
CA TYR A 54 11.79 3.91 -18.19
C TYR A 54 12.64 2.63 -18.19
N LEU A 55 13.83 2.73 -17.64
CA LEU A 55 14.73 1.59 -17.46
C LEU A 55 14.79 1.22 -15.98
N PRO A 56 14.24 0.07 -15.59
CA PRO A 56 14.30 -0.39 -14.20
C PRO A 56 15.72 -0.64 -13.72
N ALA A 57 15.99 -0.30 -12.46
CA ALA A 57 17.26 -0.62 -11.82
C ALA A 57 17.37 -2.15 -11.63
N PRO A 58 18.49 -2.79 -12.04
CA PRO A 58 18.66 -4.23 -11.89
C PRO A 58 18.50 -4.72 -10.44
N GLU A 59 18.95 -3.93 -9.48
CA GLU A 59 18.84 -4.24 -8.06
C GLU A 59 17.36 -4.33 -7.61
N ALA A 60 16.48 -3.48 -8.14
CA ALA A 60 15.06 -3.52 -7.82
C ALA A 60 14.39 -4.79 -8.34
N VAL A 61 14.79 -5.26 -9.52
CA VAL A 61 14.32 -6.53 -10.08
C VAL A 61 14.73 -7.69 -9.17
N MET A 62 15.95 -7.67 -8.65
CA MET A 62 16.43 -8.70 -7.73
C MET A 62 15.68 -8.70 -6.39
N VAL A 63 15.36 -7.52 -5.87
CA VAL A 63 14.66 -7.38 -4.57
C VAL A 63 13.19 -7.77 -4.67
N THR A 64 12.48 -7.32 -5.70
CA THR A 64 11.04 -7.58 -5.86
C THR A 64 10.76 -8.97 -6.43
N GLY A 65 11.69 -9.55 -7.17
CA GLY A 65 11.47 -10.78 -7.95
C GLY A 65 10.55 -10.59 -9.15
N ILE A 66 10.15 -9.36 -9.47
CA ILE A 66 9.26 -9.04 -10.60
C ILE A 66 10.12 -8.65 -11.79
N LEU A 67 9.88 -9.31 -12.93
CA LEU A 67 10.57 -9.00 -14.18
C LEU A 67 9.81 -7.93 -14.95
N PRO A 68 10.51 -6.94 -15.55
CA PRO A 68 9.87 -5.95 -16.42
C PRO A 68 9.08 -6.60 -17.57
N GLN A 69 9.56 -7.71 -18.11
CA GLN A 69 8.88 -8.49 -19.14
C GLN A 69 7.52 -9.04 -18.67
N GLN A 70 7.43 -9.47 -17.41
CA GLN A 70 6.17 -9.91 -16.80
C GLN A 70 5.18 -8.75 -16.70
N CYS A 71 5.62 -7.57 -16.26
CA CYS A 71 4.79 -6.38 -16.22
C CYS A 71 4.26 -6.00 -17.61
N ASN A 72 5.07 -6.13 -18.65
CA ASN A 72 4.66 -5.81 -20.01
C ASN A 72 3.73 -6.87 -20.64
N ALA A 73 3.91 -8.14 -20.27
CA ALA A 73 3.08 -9.23 -20.78
C ALA A 73 1.71 -9.34 -20.08
N GLU A 74 1.67 -9.15 -18.76
CA GLU A 74 0.51 -9.40 -17.92
C GLU A 74 -0.12 -8.11 -17.36
N GLY A 75 0.58 -6.98 -17.46
CA GLY A 75 0.18 -5.74 -16.83
C GLY A 75 -0.87 -4.94 -17.57
N LEU A 76 -1.53 -4.08 -16.83
CA LEU A 76 -2.42 -3.05 -17.34
C LEU A 76 -1.60 -1.83 -17.80
N SER A 77 -2.11 -1.06 -18.73
CA SER A 77 -1.58 0.28 -18.99
C SER A 77 -1.63 1.12 -17.71
N GLU A 78 -0.75 2.10 -17.56
CA GLU A 78 -0.77 2.95 -16.35
C GLU A 78 -2.12 3.66 -16.14
N PRO A 79 -2.81 4.20 -17.15
CA PRO A 79 -4.15 4.74 -16.96
C PRO A 79 -5.17 3.73 -16.43
N GLU A 80 -5.19 2.52 -16.95
CA GLU A 80 -6.08 1.45 -16.45
C GLU A 80 -5.71 0.99 -15.04
N PHE A 81 -4.42 0.84 -14.77
CA PHE A 81 -3.88 0.52 -13.45
C PHE A 81 -4.31 1.58 -12.43
N SER A 82 -4.09 2.85 -12.74
CA SER A 82 -4.49 3.98 -11.90
C SER A 82 -6.01 4.02 -11.67
N ALA A 83 -6.81 3.81 -12.71
CA ALA A 83 -8.27 3.82 -12.61
C ALA A 83 -8.80 2.72 -11.68
N LYS A 84 -8.20 1.53 -11.73
CA LYS A 84 -8.59 0.42 -10.84
C LYS A 84 -8.25 0.71 -9.38
N ILE A 85 -7.09 1.27 -9.11
CA ILE A 85 -6.72 1.67 -7.74
C ILE A 85 -7.63 2.78 -7.25
N HIS A 86 -7.87 3.80 -8.07
CA HIS A 86 -8.74 4.91 -7.74
C HIS A 86 -10.17 4.43 -7.42
N ALA A 87 -10.69 3.48 -8.18
CA ALA A 87 -12.02 2.91 -7.93
C ALA A 87 -12.11 2.21 -6.57
N GLU A 88 -11.06 1.49 -6.17
CA GLU A 88 -11.01 0.85 -4.84
C GLU A 88 -10.88 1.88 -3.72
N PHE A 89 -9.96 2.81 -3.84
CA PHE A 89 -9.70 3.80 -2.80
C PHE A 89 -10.85 4.79 -2.60
N SER A 90 -11.57 5.12 -3.66
CA SER A 90 -12.61 6.16 -3.66
C SER A 90 -14.00 5.64 -3.30
N GLN A 91 -14.17 4.36 -3.04
CA GLN A 91 -15.44 3.86 -2.50
C GLN A 91 -15.75 4.61 -1.19
N PRO A 92 -17.01 5.05 -0.97
CA PRO A 92 -17.35 5.79 0.24
C PRO A 92 -17.03 5.02 1.52
N ASN A 93 -16.64 5.73 2.58
CA ASN A 93 -16.31 5.19 3.89
C ASN A 93 -15.15 4.18 3.84
N THR A 94 -14.19 4.37 2.95
CA THR A 94 -12.98 3.57 2.88
C THR A 94 -11.86 4.23 3.68
N CYS A 95 -11.26 3.48 4.58
CA CYS A 95 -9.97 3.80 5.16
C CYS A 95 -8.89 2.99 4.46
N VAL A 96 -8.02 3.66 3.70
CA VAL A 96 -6.89 3.00 3.06
C VAL A 96 -5.74 2.86 4.05
N ILE A 97 -5.17 1.67 4.14
CA ILE A 97 -4.16 1.32 5.12
C ILE A 97 -2.96 0.69 4.42
N GLY A 98 -1.80 1.26 4.62
CA GLY A 98 -0.52 0.67 4.26
C GLY A 98 0.39 0.50 5.47
N TYR A 99 1.60 0.02 5.26
CA TYR A 99 2.60 -0.15 6.31
C TYR A 99 3.88 0.61 5.93
N ASN A 100 4.27 1.58 6.77
CA ASN A 100 5.40 2.47 6.53
C ASN A 100 5.32 3.20 5.18
N ASN A 101 4.10 3.58 4.80
CA ASN A 101 3.80 4.08 3.45
C ASN A 101 3.74 5.61 3.32
N ILE A 102 3.88 6.35 4.41
CA ILE A 102 3.76 7.83 4.40
C ILE A 102 4.72 8.47 3.40
N ARG A 103 5.92 7.90 3.26
CA ARG A 103 6.97 8.47 2.41
C ARG A 103 7.06 7.85 1.03
N TYR A 104 6.49 6.67 0.82
CA TYR A 104 6.65 5.93 -0.42
C TYR A 104 5.32 5.58 -1.08
N ASP A 105 4.50 4.72 -0.47
CA ASP A 105 3.26 4.23 -1.11
C ASP A 105 2.23 5.35 -1.31
N ASP A 106 2.11 6.29 -0.37
CA ASP A 106 1.25 7.46 -0.54
C ASP A 106 1.73 8.36 -1.67
N GLU A 107 3.03 8.63 -1.71
CA GLU A 107 3.62 9.43 -2.79
C GLU A 107 3.48 8.71 -4.13
N MET A 108 3.68 7.39 -4.18
CA MET A 108 3.45 6.58 -5.36
C MET A 108 1.99 6.71 -5.85
N THR A 109 1.02 6.61 -4.93
CA THR A 109 -0.40 6.80 -5.23
C THR A 109 -0.66 8.21 -5.78
N ARG A 110 -0.16 9.23 -5.10
CA ARG A 110 -0.40 10.63 -5.49
C ARG A 110 0.18 10.96 -6.85
N TYR A 111 1.42 10.58 -7.12
CA TYR A 111 2.02 10.81 -8.44
C TYR A 111 1.35 9.99 -9.54
N THR A 112 0.97 8.75 -9.26
CA THR A 112 0.24 7.92 -10.22
C THR A 112 -1.13 8.52 -10.55
N PHE A 113 -1.88 8.96 -9.56
CA PHE A 113 -3.16 9.63 -9.77
C PHE A 113 -2.99 10.93 -10.54
N PHE A 114 -2.04 11.77 -10.15
CA PHE A 114 -1.78 13.04 -10.82
C PHE A 114 -1.45 12.86 -12.31
N ARG A 115 -0.56 11.92 -12.65
CA ARG A 115 -0.22 11.64 -14.04
C ARG A 115 -1.40 11.16 -14.88
N ASN A 116 -2.40 10.55 -14.24
CA ASN A 116 -3.55 9.96 -14.90
C ASN A 116 -4.83 10.77 -14.71
N PHE A 117 -4.69 12.05 -14.35
CA PHE A 117 -5.76 13.04 -14.26
C PHE A 117 -6.80 12.77 -13.16
N PHE A 118 -6.45 12.05 -12.13
CA PHE A 118 -7.21 11.96 -10.90
C PHE A 118 -6.69 12.96 -9.86
N ASP A 119 -7.58 13.46 -9.00
CA ASP A 119 -7.15 14.25 -7.86
C ASP A 119 -6.29 13.38 -6.92
N PRO A 120 -5.07 13.83 -6.57
CA PRO A 120 -4.14 13.00 -5.80
C PRO A 120 -4.49 12.88 -4.31
N TYR A 121 -5.46 13.64 -3.78
CA TYR A 121 -5.72 13.73 -2.35
C TYR A 121 -7.14 13.32 -1.93
N GLU A 122 -8.13 13.43 -2.81
CA GLU A 122 -9.55 13.22 -2.46
C GLU A 122 -9.84 11.85 -1.84
N TYR A 123 -9.13 10.80 -2.26
CA TYR A 123 -9.31 9.45 -1.73
C TYR A 123 -9.09 9.35 -0.21
N SER A 124 -8.37 10.30 0.37
CA SER A 124 -7.96 10.26 1.77
C SER A 124 -8.86 11.09 2.71
N TYR A 125 -9.82 11.85 2.17
CA TYR A 125 -10.71 12.66 3.00
C TYR A 125 -12.15 12.78 2.50
N LYS A 126 -12.41 12.57 1.20
CA LYS A 126 -13.74 12.79 0.60
C LYS A 126 -14.64 11.60 0.87
N ASN A 127 -15.96 11.85 0.96
CA ASN A 127 -17.01 10.83 1.12
C ASN A 127 -16.81 9.91 2.34
N GLY A 128 -16.35 10.46 3.46
CA GLY A 128 -16.12 9.69 4.68
C GLY A 128 -14.84 8.86 4.66
N ASN A 129 -13.98 9.08 3.67
CA ASN A 129 -12.71 8.36 3.52
C ASN A 129 -11.63 8.89 4.46
N SER A 130 -10.68 8.04 4.75
CA SER A 130 -9.51 8.33 5.54
C SER A 130 -8.33 7.47 5.10
N ARG A 131 -7.16 7.75 5.67
CA ARG A 131 -5.95 6.95 5.46
C ARG A 131 -5.20 6.77 6.76
N TRP A 132 -4.59 5.61 6.94
CA TRP A 132 -3.76 5.29 8.09
C TRP A 132 -2.49 4.58 7.64
N ASP A 133 -1.42 4.82 8.38
CA ASP A 133 -0.23 3.98 8.31
C ASP A 133 -0.24 3.01 9.50
N LEU A 134 -0.27 1.73 9.21
CA LEU A 134 -0.30 0.70 10.24
C LEU A 134 0.96 0.73 11.12
N LEU A 135 2.08 1.20 10.60
CA LEU A 135 3.30 1.38 11.41
C LEU A 135 3.07 2.37 12.56
N ASP A 136 2.37 3.48 12.32
CA ASP A 136 2.06 4.44 13.38
C ASP A 136 1.13 3.84 14.43
N VAL A 137 0.15 3.05 14.01
CA VAL A 137 -0.73 2.31 14.92
C VAL A 137 0.06 1.31 15.77
N VAL A 138 0.97 0.56 15.16
CA VAL A 138 1.82 -0.41 15.85
C VAL A 138 2.74 0.28 16.86
N ARG A 139 3.35 1.41 16.49
CA ARG A 139 4.17 2.22 17.42
C ARG A 139 3.37 2.75 18.60
N ALA A 140 2.14 3.22 18.35
CA ALA A 140 1.24 3.65 19.40
C ALA A 140 0.87 2.49 20.34
N CYS A 141 0.60 1.30 19.82
CA CYS A 141 0.34 0.10 20.61
C CYS A 141 1.53 -0.26 21.50
N TYR A 142 2.76 -0.21 20.97
CA TYR A 142 3.96 -0.45 21.76
C TYR A 142 4.10 0.54 22.92
N ALA A 143 3.84 1.82 22.67
CA ALA A 143 3.96 2.87 23.69
C ALA A 143 2.87 2.80 24.77
N LEU A 144 1.64 2.45 24.37
CA LEU A 144 0.47 2.57 25.24
C LEU A 144 0.02 1.23 25.84
N ARG A 145 0.22 0.13 25.12
CA ARG A 145 -0.21 -1.22 25.51
C ARG A 145 0.81 -2.28 25.04
N PRO A 146 2.02 -2.28 25.63
CA PRO A 146 3.10 -3.15 25.16
C PRO A 146 2.80 -4.63 25.35
N ASP A 147 1.90 -5.01 26.26
CA ASP A 147 1.59 -6.42 26.57
C ASP A 147 0.61 -7.08 25.57
N GLY A 148 0.05 -6.31 24.63
CA GLY A 148 -0.94 -6.81 23.69
C GLY A 148 -0.37 -7.54 22.48
N ILE A 149 0.93 -7.40 22.21
CA ILE A 149 1.61 -7.94 21.04
C ILE A 149 2.98 -8.47 21.45
N ASN A 150 3.42 -9.55 20.83
CA ASN A 150 4.77 -10.05 21.00
C ASN A 150 5.74 -9.21 20.15
N TRP A 151 6.63 -8.50 20.81
CA TRP A 151 7.58 -7.58 20.15
C TRP A 151 8.92 -8.28 19.91
N VAL A 152 9.48 -8.05 18.72
CA VAL A 152 10.86 -8.44 18.41
C VAL A 152 11.75 -7.26 18.76
N THR A 153 12.72 -7.49 19.66
CA THR A 153 13.68 -6.47 20.10
C THR A 153 15.11 -6.89 19.74
N ASP A 154 15.98 -5.89 19.56
CA ASP A 154 17.41 -6.13 19.43
C ASP A 154 18.09 -6.37 20.80
N GLU A 155 19.44 -6.52 20.78
CA GLU A 155 20.22 -6.75 22.00
C GLU A 155 20.14 -5.58 22.98
N GLU A 156 19.83 -4.36 22.52
CA GLU A 156 19.66 -3.16 23.34
C GLU A 156 18.21 -2.96 23.81
N GLY A 157 17.30 -3.87 23.47
CA GLY A 157 15.89 -3.78 23.81
C GLY A 157 15.09 -2.86 22.91
N ILE A 158 15.63 -2.42 21.78
CA ILE A 158 14.94 -1.56 20.81
C ILE A 158 14.04 -2.42 19.94
N PRO A 159 12.70 -2.11 19.85
CA PRO A 159 11.78 -2.92 19.08
C PRO A 159 12.00 -2.78 17.57
N ASN A 160 11.85 -3.90 16.85
CA ASN A 160 11.84 -3.94 15.40
C ASN A 160 10.39 -3.97 14.91
N PHE A 161 9.97 -2.90 14.22
CA PHE A 161 8.60 -2.76 13.72
C PHE A 161 8.42 -3.22 12.26
N LYS A 162 9.36 -3.93 11.67
CA LYS A 162 9.15 -4.52 10.34
C LYS A 162 7.98 -5.50 10.40
N LEU A 163 7.03 -5.38 9.47
CA LEU A 163 5.81 -6.16 9.46
C LEU A 163 6.07 -7.67 9.47
N GLU A 164 7.05 -8.13 8.68
CA GLU A 164 7.43 -9.55 8.63
C GLU A 164 7.89 -10.11 9.98
N ASN A 165 8.58 -9.30 10.79
CA ASN A 165 9.03 -9.73 12.12
C ASN A 165 7.88 -9.76 13.11
N LEU A 166 6.97 -8.80 13.06
CA LEU A 166 5.78 -8.76 13.90
C LEU A 166 4.84 -9.93 13.63
N THR A 167 4.59 -10.24 12.36
CA THR A 167 3.71 -11.35 11.98
C THR A 167 4.29 -12.72 12.33
N LYS A 168 5.62 -12.88 12.26
CA LYS A 168 6.27 -14.13 12.69
C LYS A 168 6.25 -14.35 14.20
N ALA A 169 6.23 -13.27 15.00
CA ALA A 169 6.24 -13.31 16.46
C ALA A 169 4.83 -13.50 17.06
N ASN A 170 3.78 -13.23 16.28
CA ASN A 170 2.38 -13.24 16.70
C ASN A 170 1.53 -14.18 15.85
#